data_13e93a933d01e01555a5fed35fabdf51
#
_entry.id   13e93a933d01e01555a5fed35fabdf51
#
_cell.length_a   1.000
_cell.length_b   1.000
_cell.length_c   1.000
_cell.angle_alpha   90.00
_cell.angle_beta   90.00
_cell.angle_gamma   90.00
#
_symmetry.space_group_name_H-M   'P 1'
#
loop_
_entity.id
_entity.type
_entity.pdbx_description
1 polymer ?
#
loop_
_entity_poly.entity_id
_entity_poly.type
_entity_poly.pdbx_seq_one_letter_code
_entity_poly.pdbx_strand_id
1 'polypeptide(L)'
;MNKQKILIVDDDENIAELVSLYLTKECFDTKMVYNGEDALAAFDTYQPNLILLDLMLPGIDGYQVCREIRAKSVTPIIMLSAKGEIFDKVLGLELGADDYILKPFDSKELLSLIHISEPTR
;
A
#
# COMPACT_ATOMS: atom_id res chain seq x y z
N MET A 1 15.58 12.93 12.94
CA MET A 1 15.22 12.47 11.59
C MET A 1 13.76 12.04 11.54
N ASN A 2 13.09 12.42 10.48
CA ASN A 2 11.70 12.03 10.33
C ASN A 2 11.59 10.59 9.85
N LYS A 3 10.61 9.90 10.40
CA LYS A 3 10.33 8.53 9.97
C LYS A 3 9.65 8.55 8.60
N GLN A 4 9.91 7.53 7.80
CA GLN A 4 9.17 7.32 6.57
C GLN A 4 7.73 6.98 6.91
N LYS A 5 6.79 7.57 6.21
CA LYS A 5 5.36 7.38 6.44
C LYS A 5 4.78 6.40 5.46
N ILE A 6 4.10 5.40 5.98
CA ILE A 6 3.47 4.37 5.16
C ILE A 6 1.97 4.37 5.40
N LEU A 7 1.20 4.54 4.34
CA LEU A 7 -0.25 4.45 4.40
C LEU A 7 -0.65 3.01 4.10
N ILE A 8 -1.39 2.39 5.00
CA ILE A 8 -1.85 1.02 4.86
C ILE A 8 -3.34 1.04 4.55
N VAL A 9 -3.72 0.51 3.39
CA VAL A 9 -5.11 0.50 2.94
C VAL A 9 -5.55 -0.94 2.78
N ASP A 10 -6.36 -1.43 3.72
CA ASP A 10 -6.84 -2.81 3.71
C ASP A 10 -8.13 -2.86 4.52
N ASP A 11 -9.19 -3.44 3.96
CA ASP A 11 -10.47 -3.52 4.67
C ASP A 11 -10.47 -4.57 5.78
N ASP A 12 -9.49 -5.46 5.80
CA ASP A 12 -9.31 -6.40 6.91
C ASP A 12 -8.49 -5.71 8.00
N GLU A 13 -9.16 -5.29 9.07
CA GLU A 13 -8.51 -4.55 10.15
C GLU A 13 -7.41 -5.36 10.82
N ASN A 14 -7.57 -6.68 10.91
CA ASN A 14 -6.56 -7.53 11.52
C ASN A 14 -5.27 -7.53 10.70
N ILE A 15 -5.40 -7.59 9.39
CA ILE A 15 -4.22 -7.55 8.51
C ILE A 15 -3.56 -6.18 8.58
N ALA A 16 -4.36 -5.12 8.55
CA ALA A 16 -3.81 -3.76 8.64
C ALA A 16 -3.04 -3.57 9.94
N GLU A 17 -3.59 -4.03 11.06
CA GLU A 17 -2.92 -3.90 12.35
C GLU A 17 -1.64 -4.71 12.41
N LEU A 18 -1.65 -5.92 11.86
CA LEU A 18 -0.45 -6.76 11.85
C LEU A 18 0.65 -6.12 11.02
N VAL A 19 0.29 -5.60 9.85
CA VAL A 19 1.26 -4.91 8.99
C VAL A 19 1.81 -3.67 9.68
N SER A 20 0.94 -2.89 10.32
CA SER A 20 1.36 -1.71 11.07
C SER A 20 2.34 -2.09 12.17
N LEU A 21 2.09 -3.19 12.88
CA LEU A 21 2.98 -3.66 13.93
C LEU A 21 4.37 -4.00 13.37
N TYR A 22 4.43 -4.73 12.27
CA TYR A 22 5.71 -5.05 11.64
C TYR A 22 6.47 -3.78 11.27
N LEU A 23 5.79 -2.83 10.67
CA LEU A 23 6.44 -1.62 10.17
C LEU A 23 6.86 -0.69 11.30
N THR A 24 6.06 -0.61 12.35
CA THR A 24 6.41 0.21 13.52
C THR A 24 7.69 -0.32 14.17
N LYS A 25 7.85 -1.64 14.21
CA LYS A 25 9.08 -2.23 14.73
C LYS A 25 10.30 -1.86 13.91
N GLU A 26 10.11 -1.60 12.63
CA GLU A 26 11.19 -1.20 11.72
C GLU A 26 11.33 0.31 11.63
N CYS A 27 10.73 1.02 12.57
CA CYS A 27 10.85 2.47 12.70
C CYS A 27 10.15 3.27 11.61
N PHE A 28 9.12 2.70 10.99
CA PHE A 28 8.24 3.46 10.10
C PHE A 28 7.10 4.08 10.88
N ASP A 29 6.59 5.19 10.37
CA ASP A 29 5.35 5.77 10.85
C ASP A 29 4.22 5.22 9.98
N THR A 30 3.09 4.84 10.56
CA THR A 30 2.02 4.21 9.79
C THR A 30 0.68 4.87 10.05
N LYS A 31 -0.19 4.82 9.03
CA LYS A 31 -1.59 5.20 9.17
C LYS A 31 -2.41 4.13 8.46
N MET A 32 -3.47 3.67 9.12
CA MET A 32 -4.34 2.63 8.58
C MET A 32 -5.66 3.23 8.15
N VAL A 33 -6.13 2.88 6.95
CA VAL A 33 -7.47 3.19 6.49
C VAL A 33 -8.05 1.92 5.88
N TYR A 34 -9.37 1.85 5.77
CA TYR A 34 -10.05 0.58 5.51
C TYR A 34 -10.92 0.59 4.26
N ASN A 35 -10.90 1.67 3.51
CA ASN A 35 -11.65 1.77 2.26
C ASN A 35 -10.97 2.77 1.33
N GLY A 36 -11.40 2.79 0.07
CA GLY A 36 -10.75 3.61 -0.94
C GLY A 36 -10.98 5.10 -0.77
N GLU A 37 -12.17 5.49 -0.33
CA GLU A 37 -12.47 6.91 -0.12
C GLU A 37 -11.58 7.49 0.98
N ASP A 38 -11.44 6.76 2.09
CA ASP A 38 -10.58 7.20 3.18
C ASP A 38 -9.12 7.20 2.75
N ALA A 39 -8.73 6.28 1.85
CA ALA A 39 -7.37 6.25 1.34
C ALA A 39 -7.04 7.51 0.56
N LEU A 40 -7.95 7.97 -0.29
CA LEU A 40 -7.71 9.18 -1.07
C LEU A 40 -7.63 10.41 -0.18
N ALA A 41 -8.51 10.50 0.82
CA ALA A 41 -8.46 11.61 1.78
C ALA A 41 -7.17 11.57 2.60
N ALA A 42 -6.78 10.38 3.06
CA ALA A 42 -5.56 10.23 3.85
C ALA A 42 -4.31 10.53 3.03
N PHE A 43 -4.32 10.19 1.74
CA PHE A 43 -3.18 10.50 0.88
C PHE A 43 -2.88 12.00 0.91
N ASP A 44 -3.92 12.81 0.80
CA ASP A 44 -3.73 14.26 0.76
C ASP A 44 -3.29 14.84 2.11
N THR A 45 -3.80 14.31 3.22
CA THR A 45 -3.53 14.89 4.54
C THR A 45 -2.28 14.31 5.19
N TYR A 46 -2.06 13.01 5.04
CA TYR A 46 -0.93 12.33 5.68
C TYR A 46 0.35 12.45 4.87
N GLN A 47 0.23 12.56 3.56
CA GLN A 47 1.35 12.66 2.61
C GLN A 47 2.36 11.52 2.80
N PRO A 48 1.92 10.29 2.57
CA PRO A 48 2.79 9.13 2.82
C PRO A 48 3.95 9.06 1.82
N ASN A 49 5.01 8.42 2.25
CA ASN A 49 6.17 8.15 1.39
C ASN A 49 5.98 6.85 0.61
N LEU A 50 5.07 6.00 1.04
CA LEU A 50 4.79 4.72 0.39
C LEU A 50 3.38 4.28 0.78
N ILE A 51 2.70 3.59 -0.13
CA ILE A 51 1.35 3.10 0.10
C ILE A 51 1.30 1.60 -0.10
N LEU A 52 0.71 0.90 0.88
CA LEU A 52 0.37 -0.52 0.74
C LEU A 52 -1.14 -0.57 0.49
N LEU A 53 -1.53 -1.07 -0.66
CA LEU A 53 -2.90 -0.91 -1.16
C LEU A 53 -3.52 -2.25 -1.53
N ASP A 54 -4.56 -2.64 -0.78
CA ASP A 54 -5.30 -3.85 -1.09
C ASP A 54 -6.15 -3.63 -2.34
N LEU A 55 -6.17 -4.62 -3.21
CA LEU A 55 -6.97 -4.56 -4.44
C LEU A 55 -8.46 -4.69 -4.16
N MET A 56 -8.83 -5.49 -3.16
CA MET A 56 -10.23 -5.81 -2.88
C MET A 56 -10.76 -4.95 -1.76
N LEU A 57 -11.19 -3.74 -2.11
CA LEU A 57 -11.74 -2.79 -1.15
C LEU A 57 -13.24 -2.59 -1.39
N PRO A 58 -14.00 -2.29 -0.33
CA PRO A 58 -15.40 -1.91 -0.52
C PRO A 58 -15.49 -0.51 -1.15
N GLY A 59 -16.53 -0.28 -1.93
CA GLY A 59 -16.71 0.99 -2.62
C GLY A 59 -15.73 1.14 -3.76
N ILE A 60 -14.87 2.13 -3.69
CA ILE A 60 -13.81 2.32 -4.69
C ILE A 60 -12.75 1.24 -4.46
N ASP A 61 -12.46 0.45 -5.49
CA ASP A 61 -11.49 -0.63 -5.32
C ASP A 61 -10.05 -0.10 -5.42
N GLY A 62 -9.10 -1.01 -5.17
CA GLY A 62 -7.69 -0.64 -5.15
C GLY A 62 -7.18 -0.14 -6.50
N TYR A 63 -7.69 -0.66 -7.60
CA TYR A 63 -7.29 -0.19 -8.92
C TYR A 63 -7.67 1.27 -9.13
N GLN A 64 -8.89 1.64 -8.73
CA GLN A 64 -9.36 3.01 -8.85
C GLN A 64 -8.53 3.96 -7.97
N VAL A 65 -8.23 3.54 -6.74
CA VAL A 65 -7.39 4.34 -5.84
C VAL A 65 -6.02 4.57 -6.45
N CYS A 66 -5.41 3.52 -6.99
CA CYS A 66 -4.10 3.63 -7.63
C CYS A 66 -4.13 4.61 -8.80
N ARG A 67 -5.15 4.50 -9.64
CA ARG A 67 -5.30 5.39 -10.80
C ARG A 67 -5.40 6.85 -10.37
N GLU A 68 -6.21 7.13 -9.34
CA GLU A 68 -6.40 8.49 -8.90
C GLU A 68 -5.14 9.07 -8.26
N ILE A 69 -4.41 8.26 -7.51
CA ILE A 69 -3.16 8.73 -6.91
C ILE A 69 -2.12 8.97 -8.00
N ARG A 70 -2.03 8.09 -8.99
CA ARG A 70 -1.05 8.25 -10.08
C ARG A 70 -1.33 9.45 -10.95
N ALA A 71 -2.56 9.91 -11.00
CA ALA A 71 -2.89 11.12 -11.75
C ALA A 71 -2.22 12.37 -11.16
N LYS A 72 -1.81 12.30 -9.89
CA LYS A 72 -1.26 13.48 -9.22
C LYS A 72 0.05 13.23 -8.46
N SER A 73 0.57 12.01 -8.46
CA SER A 73 1.76 11.71 -7.64
C SER A 73 2.50 10.49 -8.17
N VAL A 74 3.81 10.45 -7.87
CA VAL A 74 4.64 9.29 -8.16
C VAL A 74 4.99 8.51 -6.89
N THR A 75 4.26 8.72 -5.81
CA THR A 75 4.47 8.01 -4.55
C THR A 75 4.46 6.51 -4.79
N PRO A 76 5.44 5.76 -4.31
CA PRO A 76 5.46 4.29 -4.52
C PRO A 76 4.23 3.61 -3.96
N ILE A 77 3.68 2.68 -4.73
CA ILE A 77 2.51 1.89 -4.35
C ILE A 77 2.84 0.41 -4.52
N ILE A 78 2.64 -0.35 -3.43
CA ILE A 78 2.75 -1.80 -3.47
C ILE A 78 1.33 -2.36 -3.33
N MET A 79 0.89 -3.12 -4.32
CA MET A 79 -0.43 -3.75 -4.30
C MET A 79 -0.43 -5.00 -3.45
N LEU A 80 -1.46 -5.19 -2.66
CA LEU A 80 -1.68 -6.40 -1.87
C LEU A 80 -2.83 -7.18 -2.50
N SER A 81 -2.68 -8.49 -2.66
CA SER A 81 -3.73 -9.30 -3.26
C SER A 81 -3.84 -10.65 -2.56
N ALA A 82 -5.06 -11.08 -2.29
CA ALA A 82 -5.33 -12.38 -1.70
C ALA A 82 -5.23 -13.50 -2.73
N LYS A 83 -5.33 -13.16 -4.01
CA LYS A 83 -5.31 -14.16 -5.09
C LYS A 83 -4.15 -13.84 -6.01
N GLY A 84 -3.22 -14.75 -6.17
CA GLY A 84 -2.06 -14.52 -6.97
C GLY A 84 -2.31 -14.67 -8.46
N GLU A 85 -3.33 -14.06 -8.97
CA GLU A 85 -3.63 -14.17 -10.39
C GLU A 85 -2.74 -13.24 -11.19
N ILE A 86 -2.16 -13.76 -12.25
CA ILE A 86 -1.29 -13.01 -13.13
C ILE A 86 -2.02 -11.80 -13.71
N PHE A 87 -3.30 -11.96 -13.99
CA PHE A 87 -4.13 -10.89 -14.51
C PHE A 87 -4.16 -9.68 -13.57
N ASP A 88 -4.37 -9.92 -12.28
CA ASP A 88 -4.39 -8.86 -11.29
C ASP A 88 -3.05 -8.16 -11.19
N LYS A 89 -1.97 -8.92 -11.24
CA LYS A 89 -0.63 -8.35 -11.19
C LYS A 89 -0.36 -7.44 -12.38
N VAL A 90 -0.67 -7.93 -13.58
CA VAL A 90 -0.42 -7.16 -14.80
C VAL A 90 -1.24 -5.87 -14.79
N LEU A 91 -2.51 -5.97 -14.45
CA LEU A 91 -3.38 -4.79 -14.42
C LEU A 91 -2.92 -3.77 -13.39
N GLY A 92 -2.53 -4.22 -12.20
CA GLY A 92 -2.04 -3.32 -11.17
C GLY A 92 -0.80 -2.57 -11.61
N LEU A 93 0.16 -3.27 -12.20
CA LEU A 93 1.39 -2.64 -12.67
C LEU A 93 1.14 -1.69 -13.83
N GLU A 94 0.21 -2.03 -14.73
CA GLU A 94 -0.16 -1.14 -15.83
C GLU A 94 -0.80 0.15 -15.34
N LEU A 95 -1.50 0.11 -14.20
CA LEU A 95 -2.12 1.29 -13.62
C LEU A 95 -1.13 2.13 -12.81
N GLY A 96 0.12 1.70 -12.72
CA GLY A 96 1.16 2.49 -12.10
C GLY A 96 1.61 2.04 -10.73
N ALA A 97 1.19 0.86 -10.27
CA ALA A 97 1.75 0.30 -9.05
C ALA A 97 3.21 -0.07 -9.28
N ASP A 98 4.04 0.08 -8.26
CA ASP A 98 5.47 -0.20 -8.37
C ASP A 98 5.79 -1.64 -8.13
N ASP A 99 4.96 -2.34 -7.36
CA ASP A 99 5.19 -3.74 -7.06
C ASP A 99 3.89 -4.37 -6.54
N TYR A 100 3.96 -5.63 -6.19
CA TYR A 100 2.81 -6.45 -5.92
C TYR A 100 3.24 -7.59 -4.99
N ILE A 101 2.42 -7.89 -3.99
CA ILE A 101 2.71 -8.97 -3.06
C ILE A 101 1.44 -9.77 -2.79
N LEU A 102 1.59 -11.09 -2.71
CA LEU A 102 0.49 -12.01 -2.49
C LEU A 102 0.22 -12.22 -1.01
N LYS A 103 -1.04 -12.23 -0.63
CA LYS A 103 -1.45 -12.67 0.70
C LYS A 103 -1.62 -14.19 0.70
N PRO A 104 -1.28 -14.88 1.75
CA PRO A 104 -0.60 -14.38 2.94
C PRO A 104 0.89 -14.15 2.65
N PHE A 105 1.44 -13.11 3.24
CA PHE A 105 2.87 -12.82 3.10
C PHE A 105 3.49 -12.78 4.49
N ASP A 106 4.81 -12.98 4.57
CA ASP A 106 5.49 -12.84 5.84
C ASP A 106 6.13 -11.45 5.92
N SER A 107 6.59 -11.10 7.13
CA SER A 107 7.14 -9.78 7.37
C SER A 107 8.42 -9.54 6.58
N LYS A 108 9.23 -10.57 6.37
CA LYS A 108 10.47 -10.43 5.60
C LYS A 108 10.20 -10.09 4.15
N GLU A 109 9.22 -10.75 3.56
CA GLU A 109 8.84 -10.50 2.17
C GLU A 109 8.36 -9.07 2.01
N LEU A 110 7.48 -8.63 2.90
CA LEU A 110 6.95 -7.27 2.86
C LEU A 110 8.05 -6.24 3.04
N LEU A 111 8.92 -6.42 4.02
CA LEU A 111 9.99 -5.46 4.29
C LEU A 111 10.98 -5.40 3.14
N SER A 112 11.24 -6.53 2.49
CA SER A 112 12.13 -6.57 1.33
C SER A 112 11.58 -5.69 0.20
N LEU A 113 10.29 -5.81 -0.10
CA LEU A 113 9.67 -4.99 -1.13
C LEU A 113 9.65 -3.51 -0.76
N ILE A 114 9.41 -3.21 0.49
CA ILE A 114 9.40 -1.82 0.95
C ILE A 114 10.77 -1.19 0.79
N HIS A 115 11.84 -1.91 1.13
CA HIS A 115 13.19 -1.37 0.98
C HIS A 115 13.55 -1.11 -0.48
N ILE A 116 13.08 -1.96 -1.38
CA ILE A 116 13.32 -1.76 -2.81
C ILE A 116 12.56 -0.54 -3.32
N SER A 117 11.34 -0.33 -2.83
CA SER A 117 10.45 0.73 -3.32
C SER A 117 10.64 2.06 -2.61
N GLU A 118 11.39 2.10 -1.50
CA GLU A 118 11.58 3.33 -0.75
C GLU A 118 12.19 4.43 -1.61
N PRO A 119 11.72 5.68 -1.44
CA PRO A 119 12.34 6.78 -2.16
C PRO A 119 13.81 6.90 -1.82
N THR A 120 14.59 7.24 -2.83
CA THR A 120 16.03 7.50 -2.63
C THR A 120 16.21 8.79 -1.85
N ARG A 121 17.15 8.77 -0.94
CA ARG A 121 17.49 9.98 -0.17
C ARG A 121 18.66 10.72 -0.80
#